data_df8aa732be583f071ae26d900ec77a4b
#
_entry.id   df8aa732be583f071ae26d900ec77a4b
#
_cell.length_a   1.000
_cell.length_b   1.000
_cell.length_c   1.000
_cell.angle_alpha   90.00
_cell.angle_beta   90.00
_cell.angle_gamma   90.00
#
_symmetry.space_group_name_H-M   'P 1'
#
loop_
_entity.id
_entity.type
_entity.pdbx_description
1 polymer ?
#
loop_
_entity_poly.entity_id
_entity_poly.type
_entity_poly.pdbx_seq_one_letter_code
_entity_poly.pdbx_strand_id
1 'polypeptide(L)'
;MHSLWIDLSTARNWKGPPVGIVRTEFMVARELLAAGVPGLRFCHYDRERSEYREIPRPAAEEILQRLETTADPNDSPSKPWLSALHACRSKLEWATLRGVGLLPRRLHQPVRTWTAAWRQIARASAALLRSLPPVRRSRHGSERPVPFSHGDSYLSMGLDWDFNDLKVLGAIRRRHSLKVFLMCYDLIPIYQPHFIMPGYSQKFKEHFRDLLACPDM
;
A
#
# COMPACT_ATOMS: atom_id res chain seq x y z
N MET A 1 -1.62 -26.46 -17.89
CA MET A 1 -0.44 -25.74 -17.42
C MET A 1 -0.93 -24.79 -16.36
N HIS A 2 -0.37 -24.82 -15.14
CA HIS A 2 -0.80 -23.94 -14.05
C HIS A 2 -0.12 -22.58 -14.17
N SER A 3 -0.85 -21.51 -13.86
CA SER A 3 -0.32 -20.14 -13.86
C SER A 3 0.25 -19.76 -12.48
N LEU A 4 1.30 -18.94 -12.50
CA LEU A 4 1.79 -18.24 -11.32
C LEU A 4 1.33 -16.78 -11.39
N TRP A 5 0.42 -16.41 -10.50
CA TRP A 5 -0.11 -15.05 -10.38
C TRP A 5 0.68 -14.27 -9.35
N ILE A 6 1.29 -13.17 -9.77
CA ILE A 6 1.96 -12.21 -8.88
C ILE A 6 1.03 -11.03 -8.63
N ASP A 7 0.76 -10.76 -7.36
CA ASP A 7 0.03 -9.57 -6.96
C ASP A 7 0.93 -8.34 -7.01
N LEU A 8 0.50 -7.30 -7.70
CA LEU A 8 1.17 -6.00 -7.79
C LEU A 8 0.30 -4.88 -7.21
N SER A 9 -0.63 -5.20 -6.30
CA SER A 9 -1.52 -4.19 -5.70
C SER A 9 -0.74 -3.08 -5.00
N THR A 10 0.33 -3.41 -4.29
CA THR A 10 1.18 -2.42 -3.63
C THR A 10 1.99 -1.62 -4.63
N ALA A 11 2.72 -2.27 -5.53
CA ALA A 11 3.55 -1.63 -6.55
C ALA A 11 2.75 -0.67 -7.43
N ARG A 12 1.54 -1.07 -7.82
CA ARG A 12 0.62 -0.27 -8.62
C ARG A 12 0.21 1.03 -7.92
N ASN A 13 -0.09 0.96 -6.63
CA ASN A 13 -0.59 2.08 -5.84
C ASN A 13 0.53 2.93 -5.22
N TRP A 14 1.77 2.47 -5.26
CA TRP A 14 2.90 3.17 -4.66
C TRP A 14 3.32 4.38 -5.49
N LYS A 15 3.60 5.51 -4.81
CA LYS A 15 3.90 6.79 -5.48
C LYS A 15 5.31 7.33 -5.19
N GLY A 16 6.10 6.61 -4.42
CA GLY A 16 7.46 7.03 -4.05
C GLY A 16 8.52 6.03 -4.49
N PRO A 17 9.79 6.27 -4.15
CA PRO A 17 10.84 5.29 -4.37
C PRO A 17 10.50 3.99 -3.64
N PRO A 18 10.79 2.81 -4.23
CA PRO A 18 10.48 1.54 -3.61
C PRO A 18 11.39 1.30 -2.39
N VAL A 19 10.79 1.21 -1.21
CA VAL A 19 11.49 0.98 0.06
C VAL A 19 10.87 -0.20 0.80
N GLY A 20 11.68 -0.90 1.59
CA GLY A 20 11.20 -2.02 2.42
C GLY A 20 10.39 -3.04 1.62
N ILE A 21 9.15 -3.26 2.04
CA ILE A 21 8.21 -4.24 1.46
C ILE A 21 7.97 -4.01 -0.03
N VAL A 22 7.76 -2.74 -0.42
CA VAL A 22 7.54 -2.37 -1.84
C VAL A 22 8.74 -2.75 -2.71
N ARG A 23 9.95 -2.57 -2.18
CA ARG A 23 11.17 -2.95 -2.88
C ARG A 23 11.26 -4.47 -3.05
N THR A 24 10.85 -5.25 -2.05
CA THR A 24 10.84 -6.71 -2.14
C THR A 24 9.86 -7.17 -3.23
N GLU A 25 8.62 -6.68 -3.22
CA GLU A 25 7.61 -7.00 -4.25
C GLU A 25 8.15 -6.65 -5.65
N PHE A 26 8.68 -5.43 -5.82
CA PHE A 26 9.26 -4.96 -7.07
C PHE A 26 10.41 -5.86 -7.56
N MET A 27 11.39 -6.14 -6.69
CA MET A 27 12.59 -6.90 -7.06
C MET A 27 12.23 -8.33 -7.47
N VAL A 28 11.37 -9.01 -6.71
CA VAL A 28 10.98 -10.39 -7.03
C VAL A 28 10.15 -10.45 -8.31
N ALA A 29 9.19 -9.54 -8.50
CA ALA A 29 8.40 -9.49 -9.72
C ALA A 29 9.29 -9.27 -10.96
N ARG A 30 10.28 -8.38 -10.85
CA ARG A 30 11.26 -8.11 -11.92
C ARG A 30 12.12 -9.34 -12.23
N GLU A 31 12.66 -9.99 -11.21
CA GLU A 31 13.51 -11.17 -11.39
C GLU A 31 12.73 -12.34 -12.01
N LEU A 32 11.50 -12.58 -11.58
CA LEU A 32 10.64 -13.61 -12.17
C LEU A 32 10.30 -13.30 -13.64
N LEU A 33 10.10 -12.02 -13.97
CA LEU A 33 9.86 -11.57 -15.33
C LEU A 33 11.10 -11.78 -16.21
N ALA A 34 12.30 -11.41 -15.71
CA ALA A 34 13.57 -11.58 -16.40
C ALA A 34 13.95 -13.05 -16.59
N ALA A 35 13.63 -13.90 -15.61
CA ALA A 35 13.82 -15.34 -15.69
C ALA A 35 12.90 -16.04 -16.69
N GLY A 36 11.90 -15.34 -17.25
CA GLY A 36 10.98 -15.90 -18.22
C GLY A 36 10.15 -17.06 -17.67
N VAL A 37 9.73 -16.98 -16.39
CA VAL A 37 9.00 -18.07 -15.73
C VAL A 37 7.76 -18.44 -16.52
N PRO A 38 7.60 -19.71 -16.93
CA PRO A 38 6.44 -20.15 -17.72
C PRO A 38 5.13 -19.97 -16.95
N GLY A 39 4.11 -19.42 -17.60
CA GLY A 39 2.81 -19.20 -16.97
C GLY A 39 2.77 -18.04 -15.97
N LEU A 40 3.82 -17.19 -15.94
CA LEU A 40 3.84 -15.98 -15.09
C LEU A 40 2.79 -14.97 -15.58
N ARG A 41 1.93 -14.55 -14.67
CA ARG A 41 0.87 -13.56 -14.89
C ARG A 41 0.82 -12.60 -13.72
N PHE A 42 0.23 -11.43 -13.94
CA PHE A 42 0.15 -10.37 -12.93
C PHE A 42 -1.29 -9.99 -12.65
N CYS A 43 -1.58 -9.65 -11.41
CA CYS A 43 -2.89 -9.20 -10.99
C CYS A 43 -2.80 -8.09 -9.93
N HIS A 44 -3.94 -7.49 -9.64
CA HIS A 44 -4.13 -6.60 -8.50
C HIS A 44 -5.55 -6.76 -7.96
N TYR A 45 -5.76 -6.39 -6.71
CA TYR A 45 -7.08 -6.33 -6.11
C TYR A 45 -7.74 -4.97 -6.39
N ASP A 46 -8.93 -5.00 -7.01
CA ASP A 46 -9.78 -3.84 -7.23
C ASP A 46 -10.80 -3.74 -6.09
N ARG A 47 -10.61 -2.78 -5.19
CA ARG A 47 -11.49 -2.58 -4.03
C ARG A 47 -12.90 -2.14 -4.40
N GLU A 48 -13.05 -1.36 -5.47
CA GLU A 48 -14.36 -0.84 -5.89
C GLU A 48 -15.25 -1.99 -6.38
N ARG A 49 -14.64 -3.00 -6.99
CA ARG A 49 -15.33 -4.17 -7.54
C ARG A 49 -15.25 -5.39 -6.64
N SER A 50 -14.43 -5.34 -5.58
CA SER A 50 -14.14 -6.47 -4.69
C SER A 50 -13.71 -7.73 -5.45
N GLU A 51 -12.84 -7.54 -6.45
CA GLU A 51 -12.36 -8.62 -7.30
C GLU A 51 -10.88 -8.45 -7.68
N TYR A 52 -10.21 -9.56 -8.01
CA TYR A 52 -8.88 -9.51 -8.61
C TYR A 52 -8.98 -9.29 -10.11
N ARG A 53 -8.17 -8.38 -10.62
CA ARG A 53 -8.10 -8.02 -12.04
C ARG A 53 -6.72 -8.32 -12.60
N GLU A 54 -6.70 -8.85 -13.81
CA GLU A 54 -5.47 -9.15 -14.52
C GLU A 54 -4.79 -7.87 -14.98
N ILE A 55 -3.49 -7.78 -14.75
CA ILE A 55 -2.63 -6.75 -15.30
C ILE A 55 -1.95 -7.35 -16.53
N PRO A 56 -2.20 -6.84 -17.73
CA PRO A 56 -1.49 -7.29 -18.93
C PRO A 56 0.03 -7.11 -18.75
N ARG A 57 0.82 -8.04 -19.28
CA ARG A 57 2.28 -8.02 -19.13
C ARG A 57 2.93 -6.66 -19.47
N PRO A 58 2.57 -5.96 -20.57
CA PRO A 58 3.14 -4.63 -20.83
C PRO A 58 2.83 -3.59 -19.74
N ALA A 59 1.64 -3.64 -19.16
CA ALA A 59 1.27 -2.75 -18.06
C ALA A 59 2.00 -3.10 -16.76
N ALA A 60 2.27 -4.38 -16.50
CA ALA A 60 3.10 -4.80 -15.37
C ALA A 60 4.54 -4.31 -15.54
N GLU A 61 5.11 -4.45 -16.74
CA GLU A 61 6.45 -3.93 -17.08
C GLU A 61 6.53 -2.41 -16.89
N GLU A 62 5.49 -1.66 -17.28
CA GLU A 62 5.42 -0.21 -17.05
C GLU A 62 5.39 0.14 -15.55
N ILE A 63 4.63 -0.61 -14.74
CA ILE A 63 4.60 -0.43 -13.28
C ILE A 63 6.00 -0.65 -12.70
N LEU A 64 6.68 -1.73 -13.08
CA LEU A 64 8.00 -2.07 -12.59
C LEU A 64 9.05 -1.05 -13.05
N GLN A 65 9.02 -0.64 -14.31
CA GLN A 65 9.92 0.39 -14.84
C GLN A 65 9.75 1.74 -14.13
N ARG A 66 8.52 2.13 -13.83
CA ARG A 66 8.25 3.35 -13.04
C ARG A 66 8.89 3.30 -11.66
N LEU A 67 8.84 2.15 -10.98
CA LEU A 67 9.45 1.98 -9.68
C LEU A 67 10.98 1.96 -9.75
N GLU A 68 11.54 1.41 -10.82
CA GLU A 68 12.98 1.41 -11.07
C GLU A 68 13.51 2.83 -11.26
N THR A 69 12.85 3.64 -12.10
CA THR A 69 13.26 5.03 -12.33
C THR A 69 13.11 5.91 -11.08
N THR A 70 12.16 5.59 -10.20
CA THR A 70 12.03 6.30 -8.92
C THR A 70 13.00 5.80 -7.84
N ALA A 71 13.66 4.66 -8.05
CA ALA A 71 14.65 4.11 -7.15
C ALA A 71 16.02 4.79 -7.28
N ASP A 72 16.31 5.42 -8.41
CA ASP A 72 17.57 6.12 -8.61
C ASP A 72 17.57 7.46 -7.84
N PRO A 73 18.43 7.60 -6.81
CA PRO A 73 18.50 8.84 -6.02
C PRO A 73 19.00 10.04 -6.85
N ASN A 74 19.62 9.81 -8.02
CA ASN A 74 20.13 10.87 -8.89
C ASN A 74 19.07 11.40 -9.86
N ASP A 75 18.00 10.66 -10.12
CA ASP A 75 16.97 11.01 -11.11
C ASP A 75 15.64 11.46 -10.48
N SER A 76 15.63 11.65 -9.17
CA SER A 76 14.49 12.27 -8.49
C SER A 76 14.43 13.75 -8.92
N PRO A 77 13.42 14.18 -9.69
CA PRO A 77 13.05 15.58 -9.72
C PRO A 77 12.49 15.90 -8.33
N SER A 78 13.41 15.98 -7.37
CA SER A 78 13.10 16.44 -6.03
C SER A 78 12.49 17.82 -6.18
N LYS A 79 11.19 17.89 -6.05
CA LYS A 79 10.56 19.14 -5.67
C LYS A 79 10.98 19.34 -4.21
N PRO A 80 12.08 20.04 -3.92
CA PRO A 80 12.68 20.08 -2.58
C PRO A 80 11.73 20.70 -1.56
N TRP A 81 10.71 21.42 -2.05
CA TRP A 81 9.65 21.99 -1.22
C TRP A 81 8.62 20.94 -0.73
N LEU A 82 8.37 19.83 -1.48
CA LEU A 82 7.46 18.78 -1.03
C LEU A 82 8.08 17.90 0.06
N SER A 83 9.37 17.58 -0.05
CA SER A 83 10.10 16.88 1.01
C SER A 83 10.30 17.79 2.23
N ALA A 84 10.54 19.09 2.01
CA ALA A 84 10.60 20.09 3.08
C ALA A 84 9.24 20.25 3.79
N LEU A 85 8.11 20.24 3.05
CA LEU A 85 6.77 20.29 3.65
C LEU A 85 6.44 19.03 4.47
N HIS A 86 6.82 17.83 3.98
CA HIS A 86 6.66 16.59 4.76
C HIS A 86 7.58 16.58 6.00
N ALA A 87 8.84 17.01 5.88
CA ALA A 87 9.77 17.12 6.98
C ALA A 87 9.37 18.23 7.98
N CYS A 88 8.84 19.36 7.51
CA CYS A 88 8.25 20.38 8.37
C CYS A 88 6.99 19.89 9.09
N ARG A 89 6.11 19.16 8.40
CA ARG A 89 4.90 18.61 9.00
C ARG A 89 5.20 17.62 10.10
N SER A 90 6.10 16.67 9.87
CA SER A 90 6.51 15.69 10.89
C SER A 90 7.25 16.36 12.07
N LYS A 91 8.11 17.34 11.80
CA LYS A 91 8.81 18.09 12.86
C LYS A 91 7.88 19.01 13.64
N LEU A 92 6.88 19.64 13.01
CA LEU A 92 5.87 20.44 13.70
C LEU A 92 4.93 19.57 14.56
N GLU A 93 4.49 18.43 14.07
CA GLU A 93 3.69 17.48 14.86
C GLU A 93 4.47 16.97 16.07
N TRP A 94 5.77 16.69 15.92
CA TRP A 94 6.66 16.27 17.01
C TRP A 94 6.99 17.41 17.98
N ALA A 95 7.22 18.62 17.49
CA ALA A 95 7.50 19.79 18.30
C ALA A 95 6.27 20.25 19.11
N THR A 96 5.06 20.15 18.53
CA THR A 96 3.83 20.48 19.26
C THR A 96 3.49 19.48 20.36
N LEU A 97 3.83 18.20 20.18
CA LEU A 97 3.60 17.18 21.21
C LEU A 97 4.60 17.25 22.38
N ARG A 98 5.85 17.63 22.13
CA ARG A 98 6.87 17.78 23.16
C ARG A 98 7.00 19.20 23.73
N GLY A 99 6.74 20.21 22.89
CA GLY A 99 6.98 21.62 23.25
C GLY A 99 5.89 22.23 24.12
N VAL A 100 4.65 21.72 24.11
CA VAL A 100 3.54 22.27 24.92
C VAL A 100 3.78 22.07 26.43
N GLY A 101 4.50 21.02 26.81
CA GLY A 101 4.83 20.78 28.23
C GLY A 101 5.92 21.69 28.81
N LEU A 102 6.71 22.34 27.94
CA LEU A 102 7.83 23.20 28.36
C LEU A 102 7.51 24.69 28.27
N LEU A 103 6.35 25.07 27.72
CA LEU A 103 5.94 26.46 27.60
C LEU A 103 5.31 26.97 28.91
N PRO A 104 5.53 28.26 29.32
CA PRO A 104 4.84 28.88 30.42
C PRO A 104 3.32 28.74 30.23
N ARG A 105 2.59 28.45 31.33
CA ARG A 105 1.13 28.23 31.33
C ARG A 105 0.32 29.32 30.61
N ARG A 106 0.84 30.55 30.60
CA ARG A 106 0.22 31.72 29.94
C ARG A 106 0.19 31.63 28.40
N LEU A 107 1.03 30.79 27.78
CA LEU A 107 1.11 30.60 26.33
C LEU A 107 0.36 29.35 25.83
N HIS A 108 -0.20 28.55 26.73
CA HIS A 108 -0.92 27.34 26.38
C HIS A 108 -2.23 27.61 25.59
N GLN A 109 -2.93 28.69 25.95
CA GLN A 109 -4.21 29.04 25.30
C GLN A 109 -4.03 29.48 23.83
N PRO A 110 -3.16 30.46 23.50
CA PRO A 110 -3.00 30.89 22.11
C PRO A 110 -2.42 29.81 21.21
N VAL A 111 -1.56 28.92 21.70
CA VAL A 111 -1.02 27.79 20.91
C VAL A 111 -2.11 26.76 20.62
N ARG A 112 -3.00 26.48 21.58
CA ARG A 112 -4.13 25.56 21.39
C ARG A 112 -5.16 26.09 20.38
N THR A 113 -5.47 27.38 20.39
CA THR A 113 -6.40 28.00 19.44
C THR A 113 -5.80 28.02 18.03
N TRP A 114 -4.50 28.29 17.93
CA TRP A 114 -3.80 28.30 16.64
C TRP A 114 -3.72 26.90 16.01
N THR A 115 -3.41 25.88 16.80
CA THR A 115 -3.40 24.49 16.33
C THR A 115 -4.80 23.99 15.97
N ALA A 116 -5.84 24.45 16.65
CA ALA A 116 -7.23 24.13 16.32
C ALA A 116 -7.65 24.78 14.99
N ALA A 117 -7.29 26.05 14.76
CA ALA A 117 -7.54 26.75 13.50
C ALA A 117 -6.85 26.07 12.30
N TRP A 118 -5.57 25.68 12.47
CA TRP A 118 -4.85 24.92 11.43
C TRP A 118 -5.47 23.56 11.13
N ARG A 119 -5.96 22.86 12.16
CA ARG A 119 -6.69 21.59 11.94
C ARG A 119 -8.01 21.78 11.18
N GLN A 120 -8.70 22.88 11.43
CA GLN A 120 -9.92 23.23 10.67
C GLN A 120 -9.60 23.56 9.21
N ILE A 121 -8.56 24.35 8.95
CA ILE A 121 -8.11 24.66 7.58
C ILE A 121 -7.67 23.39 6.86
N ALA A 122 -6.90 22.53 7.51
CA ALA A 122 -6.47 21.24 6.93
C ALA A 122 -7.66 20.30 6.64
N ARG A 123 -8.67 20.29 7.52
CA ARG A 123 -9.91 19.52 7.29
C ARG A 123 -10.76 20.09 6.14
N ALA A 124 -10.89 21.42 6.07
CA ALA A 124 -11.60 22.09 4.97
C ALA A 124 -10.91 21.86 3.62
N SER A 125 -9.58 21.97 3.59
CA SER A 125 -8.78 21.68 2.39
C SER A 125 -8.89 20.21 1.95
N ALA A 126 -8.88 19.28 2.90
CA ALA A 126 -9.07 17.86 2.63
C ALA A 126 -10.50 17.52 2.19
N ALA A 127 -11.51 18.27 2.68
CA ALA A 127 -12.90 18.13 2.24
C ALA A 127 -13.07 18.68 0.82
N LEU A 128 -12.46 19.82 0.52
CA LEU A 128 -12.46 20.41 -0.82
C LEU A 128 -11.77 19.50 -1.85
N LEU A 129 -10.63 18.88 -1.49
CA LEU A 129 -9.94 17.93 -2.34
C LEU A 129 -10.74 16.63 -2.55
N ARG A 130 -11.59 16.24 -1.59
CA ARG A 130 -12.50 15.09 -1.74
C ARG A 130 -13.76 15.42 -2.55
N SER A 131 -14.18 16.68 -2.60
CA SER A 131 -15.31 17.12 -3.42
C SER A 131 -14.95 17.36 -4.90
N LEU A 132 -13.66 17.42 -5.22
CA LEU A 132 -13.25 17.41 -6.62
C LEU A 132 -13.57 16.04 -7.21
N PRO A 133 -14.26 15.99 -8.36
CA PRO A 133 -14.51 14.72 -9.01
C PRO A 133 -13.17 14.01 -9.21
N PRO A 134 -13.09 12.70 -8.91
CA PRO A 134 -11.86 11.96 -9.12
C PRO A 134 -11.45 12.16 -10.57
N VAL A 135 -10.26 12.73 -10.78
CA VAL A 135 -9.68 12.79 -12.13
C VAL A 135 -9.62 11.34 -12.59
N ARG A 136 -10.62 10.93 -13.35
CA ARG A 136 -10.68 9.63 -14.00
C ARG A 136 -9.44 9.54 -14.89
N ARG A 137 -8.33 9.03 -14.34
CA ARG A 137 -7.22 8.52 -15.12
C ARG A 137 -7.69 7.22 -15.77
N SER A 138 -8.58 7.38 -16.74
CA SER A 138 -8.96 6.35 -17.70
C SER A 138 -7.77 6.11 -18.65
N ARG A 139 -6.77 5.40 -18.16
CA ARG A 139 -5.68 4.84 -18.98
C ARG A 139 -5.40 3.41 -18.58
N HIS A 140 -6.46 2.63 -18.39
CA HIS A 140 -6.27 1.20 -18.24
C HIS A 140 -7.17 0.56 -19.29
N GLY A 141 -6.50 0.06 -20.32
CA GLY A 141 -7.12 -0.84 -21.27
C GLY A 141 -7.89 -1.92 -20.50
N SER A 142 -8.86 -2.53 -21.09
CA SER A 142 -9.86 -3.42 -20.52
C SER A 142 -9.25 -4.51 -19.61
N GLU A 143 -8.88 -4.12 -18.37
CA GLU A 143 -8.47 -5.08 -17.36
C GLU A 143 -9.65 -6.01 -17.11
N ARG A 144 -9.40 -7.31 -17.22
CA ARG A 144 -10.40 -8.36 -17.05
C ARG A 144 -10.33 -8.92 -15.63
N PRO A 145 -11.43 -9.47 -15.09
CA PRO A 145 -11.34 -10.31 -13.91
C PRO A 145 -10.30 -11.41 -14.13
N VAL A 146 -9.54 -11.74 -13.08
CA VAL A 146 -8.53 -12.80 -13.17
C VAL A 146 -9.23 -14.13 -13.45
N PRO A 147 -8.90 -14.84 -14.53
CA PRO A 147 -9.44 -16.17 -14.83
C PRO A 147 -8.64 -17.23 -14.07
N PHE A 148 -8.71 -17.24 -12.74
CA PHE A 148 -8.06 -18.27 -11.93
C PHE A 148 -8.53 -19.66 -12.34
N SER A 149 -7.57 -20.56 -12.52
CA SER A 149 -7.80 -21.96 -12.85
C SER A 149 -7.46 -22.87 -11.66
N HIS A 150 -8.01 -24.06 -11.67
CA HIS A 150 -7.74 -25.05 -10.64
C HIS A 150 -6.24 -25.35 -10.53
N GLY A 151 -5.69 -25.23 -9.32
CA GLY A 151 -4.28 -25.52 -9.04
C GLY A 151 -3.29 -24.42 -9.44
N ASP A 152 -3.77 -23.24 -9.88
CA ASP A 152 -2.91 -22.07 -10.04
C ASP A 152 -2.23 -21.67 -8.70
N SER A 153 -1.14 -20.96 -8.81
CA SER A 153 -0.43 -20.38 -7.66
C SER A 153 -0.61 -18.86 -7.62
N TYR A 154 -0.81 -18.32 -6.44
CA TYR A 154 -0.89 -16.88 -6.18
C TYR A 154 0.19 -16.50 -5.19
N LEU A 155 0.96 -15.47 -5.49
CA LEU A 155 2.03 -14.95 -4.64
C LEU A 155 1.82 -13.46 -4.41
N SER A 156 1.73 -13.06 -3.15
CA SER A 156 1.79 -11.66 -2.73
C SER A 156 2.94 -11.42 -1.76
N MET A 157 3.67 -10.34 -2.00
CA MET A 157 4.78 -9.87 -1.18
C MET A 157 4.63 -8.38 -0.87
N GLY A 158 3.42 -7.86 -0.98
CA GLY A 158 3.11 -6.46 -0.77
C GLY A 158 2.56 -6.15 0.62
N LEU A 159 1.93 -4.97 0.71
CA LEU A 159 1.21 -4.49 1.89
C LEU A 159 -0.23 -5.04 1.87
N ASP A 160 -0.38 -6.36 2.03
CA ASP A 160 -1.67 -7.04 1.88
C ASP A 160 -2.75 -6.48 2.79
N TRP A 161 -2.41 -6.12 4.01
CA TRP A 161 -3.32 -5.47 4.96
C TRP A 161 -3.83 -4.10 4.50
N ASP A 162 -3.14 -3.47 3.54
CA ASP A 162 -3.54 -2.19 2.97
C ASP A 162 -4.26 -2.32 1.63
N PHE A 163 -3.94 -3.31 0.83
CA PHE A 163 -4.34 -3.36 -0.57
C PHE A 163 -5.12 -4.60 -0.97
N ASN A 164 -5.19 -5.64 -0.13
CA ASN A 164 -5.89 -6.89 -0.42
C ASN A 164 -7.07 -7.13 0.53
N ASP A 165 -7.96 -8.05 0.15
CA ASP A 165 -9.02 -8.59 0.99
C ASP A 165 -8.86 -10.12 1.09
N LEU A 166 -8.41 -10.57 2.27
CA LEU A 166 -8.16 -12.00 2.50
C LEU A 166 -9.44 -12.86 2.47
N LYS A 167 -10.61 -12.27 2.72
CA LYS A 167 -11.89 -13.01 2.63
C LYS A 167 -12.21 -13.32 1.18
N VAL A 168 -12.01 -12.36 0.29
CA VAL A 168 -12.17 -12.54 -1.15
C VAL A 168 -11.14 -13.55 -1.67
N LEU A 169 -9.87 -13.40 -1.27
CA LEU A 169 -8.80 -14.33 -1.65
C LEU A 169 -9.12 -15.76 -1.17
N GLY A 170 -9.56 -15.92 0.07
CA GLY A 170 -9.94 -17.21 0.64
C GLY A 170 -11.12 -17.86 -0.09
N ALA A 171 -12.12 -17.08 -0.54
CA ALA A 171 -13.21 -17.58 -1.35
C ALA A 171 -12.74 -18.09 -2.72
N ILE A 172 -11.87 -17.33 -3.39
CA ILE A 172 -11.26 -17.69 -4.68
C ILE A 172 -10.41 -18.96 -4.51
N ARG A 173 -9.60 -19.03 -3.45
CA ARG A 173 -8.77 -20.18 -3.12
C ARG A 173 -9.60 -21.46 -3.01
N ARG A 174 -10.66 -21.44 -2.23
CA ARG A 174 -11.55 -22.62 -2.08
C ARG A 174 -12.19 -23.01 -3.40
N ARG A 175 -12.62 -22.03 -4.19
CA ARG A 175 -13.29 -22.29 -5.48
C ARG A 175 -12.38 -22.90 -6.52
N HIS A 176 -11.11 -22.49 -6.55
CA HIS A 176 -10.15 -22.86 -7.61
C HIS A 176 -9.01 -23.75 -7.11
N SER A 177 -9.04 -24.21 -5.85
CA SER A 177 -7.92 -24.92 -5.20
C SER A 177 -6.58 -24.19 -5.43
N LEU A 178 -6.61 -22.87 -5.26
CA LEU A 178 -5.48 -22.00 -5.49
C LEU A 178 -4.42 -22.22 -4.42
N LYS A 179 -3.15 -22.35 -4.81
CA LYS A 179 -2.02 -22.35 -3.86
C LYS A 179 -1.66 -20.91 -3.55
N VAL A 180 -1.88 -20.49 -2.32
CA VAL A 180 -1.68 -19.09 -1.91
C VAL A 180 -0.42 -18.99 -1.07
N PHE A 181 0.47 -18.07 -1.46
CA PHE A 181 1.71 -17.72 -0.77
C PHE A 181 1.66 -16.23 -0.42
N LEU A 182 1.70 -15.93 0.89
CA LEU A 182 1.71 -14.55 1.39
C LEU A 182 2.97 -14.34 2.22
N MET A 183 3.65 -13.22 2.02
CA MET A 183 4.84 -12.88 2.77
C MET A 183 4.47 -12.23 4.10
N CYS A 184 4.89 -12.86 5.21
CA CYS A 184 4.84 -12.25 6.53
C CYS A 184 6.19 -11.61 6.84
N TYR A 185 6.26 -10.27 6.86
CA TYR A 185 7.51 -9.54 7.10
C TYR A 185 7.88 -9.46 8.57
N ASP A 186 6.95 -9.05 9.40
CA ASP A 186 7.17 -8.96 10.85
C ASP A 186 5.84 -8.95 11.64
N LEU A 187 5.95 -9.15 12.94
CA LEU A 187 4.84 -9.08 13.89
C LEU A 187 4.99 -7.93 14.89
N ILE A 188 5.93 -7.02 14.66
CA ILE A 188 6.18 -5.86 15.52
C ILE A 188 4.88 -5.08 15.78
N PRO A 189 4.03 -4.82 14.77
CA PRO A 189 2.78 -4.10 14.99
C PRO A 189 1.83 -4.75 16.01
N ILE A 190 1.95 -6.04 16.21
CA ILE A 190 1.11 -6.81 17.16
C ILE A 190 1.73 -6.83 18.54
N TYR A 191 3.04 -7.12 18.62
CA TYR A 191 3.74 -7.31 19.89
C TYR A 191 4.22 -6.01 20.52
N GLN A 192 4.49 -4.98 19.69
CA GLN A 192 5.02 -3.69 20.11
C GLN A 192 4.19 -2.53 19.55
N PRO A 193 2.89 -2.44 19.89
CA PRO A 193 1.95 -1.49 19.26
C PRO A 193 2.32 -0.03 19.52
N HIS A 194 3.15 0.26 20.53
CA HIS A 194 3.58 1.62 20.86
C HIS A 194 4.63 2.19 19.89
N PHE A 195 5.27 1.37 19.05
CA PHE A 195 6.19 1.83 18.00
C PHE A 195 5.51 2.26 16.72
N ILE A 196 4.22 2.00 16.57
CA ILE A 196 3.48 2.27 15.34
C ILE A 196 2.32 3.24 15.58
N MET A 197 1.77 3.77 14.49
CA MET A 197 0.65 4.70 14.56
C MET A 197 -0.57 4.05 15.22
N PRO A 198 -1.30 4.80 16.07
CA PRO A 198 -2.54 4.33 16.67
C PRO A 198 -3.53 3.80 15.60
N GLY A 199 -4.13 2.64 15.87
CA GLY A 199 -5.06 1.97 14.96
C GLY A 199 -4.42 1.00 13.96
N TYR A 200 -3.13 1.15 13.66
CA TYR A 200 -2.45 0.26 12.73
C TYR A 200 -2.28 -1.16 13.31
N SER A 201 -1.99 -1.24 14.60
CA SER A 201 -1.91 -2.53 15.32
C SER A 201 -3.22 -3.32 15.25
N GLN A 202 -4.36 -2.65 15.36
CA GLN A 202 -5.66 -3.31 15.25
C GLN A 202 -5.88 -3.86 13.84
N LYS A 203 -5.55 -3.08 12.81
CA LYS A 203 -5.63 -3.52 11.41
C LYS A 203 -4.76 -4.74 11.14
N PHE A 204 -3.53 -4.78 11.68
CA PHE A 204 -2.66 -5.94 11.61
C PHE A 204 -3.25 -7.17 12.30
N LYS A 205 -3.80 -7.00 13.51
CA LYS A 205 -4.44 -8.10 14.24
C LYS A 205 -5.63 -8.68 13.47
N GLU A 206 -6.42 -7.83 12.83
CA GLU A 206 -7.54 -8.25 11.98
C GLU A 206 -7.05 -9.01 10.76
N HIS A 207 -6.04 -8.49 10.07
CA HIS A 207 -5.42 -9.14 8.91
C HIS A 207 -4.89 -10.53 9.27
N PHE A 208 -4.10 -10.65 10.34
CA PHE A 208 -3.55 -11.95 10.75
C PHE A 208 -4.62 -12.90 11.28
N ARG A 209 -5.69 -12.41 11.91
CA ARG A 209 -6.84 -13.24 12.28
C ARG A 209 -7.52 -13.82 11.06
N ASP A 210 -7.78 -12.99 10.05
CA ASP A 210 -8.39 -13.42 8.79
C ASP A 210 -7.47 -14.40 8.04
N LEU A 211 -6.15 -14.19 8.08
CA LEU A 211 -5.15 -15.09 7.53
C LEU A 211 -5.20 -16.48 8.21
N LEU A 212 -5.19 -16.51 9.54
CA LEU A 212 -5.19 -17.75 10.32
C LEU A 212 -6.55 -18.46 10.34
N ALA A 213 -7.64 -17.72 10.11
CA ALA A 213 -8.97 -18.30 10.00
C ALA A 213 -9.22 -19.00 8.66
N CYS A 214 -8.32 -18.86 7.70
CA CYS A 214 -8.36 -19.64 6.47
C CYS A 214 -7.69 -21.01 6.72
N PRO A 215 -8.47 -22.10 6.97
CA PRO A 215 -7.97 -23.33 7.60
C PRO A 215 -6.99 -24.17 6.77
N ASP A 216 -6.53 -23.67 5.63
CA ASP A 216 -5.62 -24.39 4.74
C ASP A 216 -4.57 -23.47 4.08
N MET A 217 -4.20 -22.36 4.72
CA MET A 217 -3.05 -21.56 4.32
C MET A 217 -1.80 -21.95 5.09
#